data_49ff0c18dbe79865e3fa934572b74a5f
#
_entry.id   49ff0c18dbe79865e3fa934572b74a5f
#
_cell.length_a   1.000
_cell.length_b   1.000
_cell.length_c   1.000
_cell.angle_alpha   90.00
_cell.angle_beta   90.00
_cell.angle_gamma   90.00
#
_symmetry.space_group_name_H-M   'P 1'
#
loop_
_entity.id
_entity.type
_entity.pdbx_description
1 polymer ?
#
loop_
_entity_poly.entity_id
_entity_poly.type
_entity_poly.pdbx_seq_one_letter_code
_entity_poly.pdbx_strand_id
1 'polypeptide(L)' 'SMRPKEIRELGDPELDQKEKDLREETFRLRLRMAAGQTENKMAGRAARRDLARVLTIKAERKASSEG' A
#
# COMPACT_ATOMS: atom_id res chain seq x y z
N SER A 1 -1.15 -9.85 4.03
CA SER A 1 -0.33 -8.69 3.67
C SER A 1 0.93 -9.12 2.93
N MET A 2 1.45 -8.24 2.09
CA MET A 2 2.64 -8.52 1.30
C MET A 2 3.91 -8.30 2.10
N ARG A 3 4.87 -9.20 1.93
CA ARG A 3 6.18 -9.06 2.53
C ARG A 3 7.04 -8.11 1.70
N PRO A 4 7.97 -7.37 2.32
CA PRO A 4 8.86 -6.47 1.56
C PRO A 4 9.58 -7.16 0.40
N LYS A 5 9.98 -8.40 0.58
CA LYS A 5 10.64 -9.18 -0.47
C LYS A 5 9.75 -9.35 -1.70
N GLU A 6 8.47 -9.65 -1.49
CA GLU A 6 7.51 -9.81 -2.58
C GLU A 6 7.33 -8.50 -3.35
N ILE A 7 7.27 -7.39 -2.62
CA ILE A 7 7.11 -6.07 -3.22
C ILE A 7 8.35 -5.71 -4.06
N ARG A 8 9.54 -6.06 -3.57
CA ARG A 8 10.79 -5.77 -4.29
C ARG A 8 10.94 -6.57 -5.58
N GLU A 9 10.19 -7.65 -5.73
CA GLU A 9 10.21 -8.45 -6.96
C GLU A 9 9.33 -7.84 -8.06
N LEU A 10 8.47 -6.86 -7.73
CA LEU A 10 7.59 -6.24 -8.70
C LEU A 10 8.33 -5.22 -9.57
N GLY A 11 7.93 -5.13 -10.84
CA GLY A 11 8.42 -4.08 -11.73
C GLY A 11 7.77 -2.75 -11.42
N ASP A 12 8.31 -1.65 -11.97
CA ASP A 12 7.79 -0.32 -11.71
C ASP A 12 6.32 -0.13 -12.07
N PRO A 13 5.84 -0.60 -13.24
CA PRO A 13 4.41 -0.49 -13.56
C PRO A 13 3.53 -1.25 -12.57
N GLU A 14 3.98 -2.41 -12.10
CA GLU A 14 3.26 -3.23 -11.15
C GLU A 14 3.21 -2.56 -9.77
N LEU A 15 4.31 -1.91 -9.37
CA LEU A 15 4.35 -1.16 -8.12
C LEU A 15 3.39 0.02 -8.16
N ASP A 16 3.34 0.74 -9.29
CA ASP A 16 2.43 1.87 -9.44
C ASP A 16 0.98 1.42 -9.33
N GLN A 17 0.65 0.28 -9.95
CA GLN A 17 -0.69 -0.27 -9.87
C GLN A 17 -1.01 -0.72 -8.45
N LYS A 18 -0.04 -1.34 -7.77
CA LYS A 18 -0.22 -1.79 -6.39
C LYS A 18 -0.46 -0.61 -5.45
N GLU A 19 0.26 0.48 -5.64
CA GLU A 19 0.06 1.69 -4.87
C GLU A 19 -1.37 2.22 -5.06
N LYS A 20 -1.81 2.29 -6.31
CA LYS A 20 -3.14 2.78 -6.65
C LYS A 20 -4.22 1.93 -6.01
N ASP A 21 -4.09 0.60 -6.11
CA ASP A 21 -5.05 -0.33 -5.53
C ASP A 21 -5.14 -0.19 -4.01
N LEU A 22 -3.99 -0.05 -3.36
CA LEU A 22 -3.93 0.09 -1.91
C LEU A 22 -4.50 1.43 -1.44
N ARG A 23 -4.29 2.51 -2.20
CA ARG A 23 -4.89 3.80 -1.89
C ARG A 23 -6.41 3.76 -1.99
N GLU A 24 -6.94 3.09 -3.01
CA GLU A 24 -8.38 2.91 -3.17
C GLU A 24 -8.96 2.08 -2.02
N GLU A 25 -8.29 1.00 -1.65
CA GLU A 25 -8.73 0.14 -0.56
C GLU A 25 -8.74 0.90 0.76
N THR A 26 -7.67 1.63 1.06
CA THR A 26 -7.55 2.44 2.26
C THR A 26 -8.67 3.49 2.32
N PHE A 27 -8.96 4.13 1.21
CA PHE A 27 -10.02 5.12 1.12
C PHE A 27 -11.39 4.50 1.40
N ARG A 28 -11.68 3.36 0.78
CA ARG A 28 -12.95 2.66 1.01
C ARG A 28 -13.13 2.26 2.47
N LEU A 29 -12.06 1.77 3.08
CA LEU A 29 -12.11 1.40 4.49
C LEU A 29 -12.36 2.60 5.38
N ARG A 30 -11.78 3.75 5.08
CA ARG A 30 -12.04 5.00 5.80
C ARG A 30 -13.49 5.43 5.69
N LEU A 31 -14.06 5.31 4.48
CA LEU A 31 -15.46 5.64 4.27
C LEU A 31 -16.38 4.75 5.11
N ARG A 32 -16.09 3.46 5.17
CA ARG A 32 -16.87 2.53 5.98
C ARG A 32 -16.77 2.86 7.47
N MET A 33 -15.58 3.23 7.92
CA MET A 33 -15.38 3.63 9.31
C MET A 33 -16.19 4.89 9.64
N ALA A 34 -16.16 5.87 8.76
CA ALA A 34 -16.92 7.12 8.94
C ALA A 34 -18.43 6.86 8.97
N ALA A 35 -18.88 5.84 8.25
CA ALA A 35 -20.31 5.46 8.22
C ALA A 35 -20.68 4.52 9.38
N GLY A 36 -19.77 4.21 10.27
CA GLY A 36 -20.01 3.30 11.39
C GLY A 36 -20.12 1.84 11.00
N GLN A 37 -19.62 1.49 9.83
CA GLN A 37 -19.69 0.12 9.29
C GLN A 37 -18.37 -0.63 9.47
N THR A 38 -17.67 -0.41 10.57
CA THR A 38 -16.39 -1.05 10.80
C THR A 38 -16.56 -2.42 11.44
N GLU A 39 -16.22 -3.43 10.70
CA GLU A 39 -16.22 -4.77 11.23
C GLU A 39 -14.81 -5.27 11.49
N ASN A 40 -13.80 -4.69 10.81
CA ASN A 40 -12.45 -5.23 10.90
C ASN A 40 -11.39 -4.11 10.84
N LYS A 41 -10.96 -3.69 12.03
CA LYS A 41 -9.90 -2.69 12.15
C LYS A 41 -8.55 -3.22 11.65
N MET A 42 -8.35 -4.53 11.72
CA MET A 42 -7.11 -5.15 11.26
C MET A 42 -6.92 -5.02 9.75
N ALA A 43 -8.02 -5.08 8.98
CA ALA A 43 -7.96 -4.92 7.53
C ALA A 43 -7.44 -3.54 7.16
N GLY A 44 -7.89 -2.50 7.86
CA GLY A 44 -7.41 -1.14 7.64
C GLY A 44 -5.93 -0.98 7.97
N ARG A 45 -5.49 -1.59 9.06
CA ARG A 45 -4.07 -1.54 9.45
C ARG A 45 -3.20 -2.27 8.43
N ALA A 46 -3.65 -3.44 7.96
CA ALA A 46 -2.92 -4.21 6.97
C ALA A 46 -2.77 -3.44 5.66
N ALA A 47 -3.85 -2.83 5.18
CA ALA A 47 -3.82 -2.04 3.96
C ALA A 47 -2.87 -0.85 4.06
N ARG A 48 -2.91 -0.12 5.18
CA ARG A 48 -2.01 1.01 5.39
C ARG A 48 -0.56 0.58 5.50
N ARG A 49 -0.30 -0.55 6.15
CA ARG A 49 1.05 -1.11 6.26
C ARG A 49 1.59 -1.49 4.90
N ASP A 50 0.79 -2.16 4.08
CA ASP A 50 1.21 -2.54 2.74
C ASP A 50 1.47 -1.32 1.87
N LEU A 51 0.62 -0.30 1.96
CA LEU A 51 0.83 0.95 1.24
C LEU A 51 2.13 1.62 1.67
N ALA A 52 2.41 1.66 2.97
CA ALA A 52 3.65 2.25 3.48
C ALA A 52 4.87 1.50 2.95
N ARG A 53 4.80 0.18 2.87
CA ARG A 53 5.89 -0.64 2.31
C ARG A 53 6.12 -0.37 0.84
N VAL A 54 5.04 -0.28 0.06
CA VAL A 54 5.14 0.03 -1.37
C VAL A 54 5.77 1.40 -1.57
N LEU A 55 5.32 2.40 -0.82
CA LEU A 55 5.87 3.76 -0.92
C LEU A 55 7.33 3.81 -0.52
N THR A 56 7.73 3.06 0.51
CA THR A 56 9.12 2.99 0.95
C THR A 56 10.00 2.42 -0.14
N ILE A 57 9.56 1.33 -0.78
CA ILE A 57 10.34 0.68 -1.84
C ILE A 57 10.41 1.56 -3.08
N LYS A 58 9.35 2.26 -3.43
CA LYS A 58 9.38 3.22 -4.52
C LYS A 58 10.38 4.34 -4.24
N ALA A 59 10.41 4.83 -3.00
CA ALA A 59 11.37 5.86 -2.60
C ALA A 59 12.81 5.35 -2.68
N GLU A 60 13.05 4.12 -2.26
CA GLU A 60 14.37 3.49 -2.36
C GLU A 60 14.84 3.40 -3.81
N ARG A 61 13.94 3.00 -4.72
CA ARG A 61 14.26 2.91 -6.15
C ARG A 61 14.59 4.25 -6.75
N LYS A 62 13.82 5.27 -6.38
CA LYS A 62 14.07 6.64 -6.84
C LYS A 62 15.43 7.13 -6.36
N ALA A 63 15.74 6.93 -5.09
CA ALA A 63 17.03 7.32 -4.53
C ALA A 63 18.19 6.61 -5.22
N SER A 64 18.04 5.31 -5.49
CA SER A 64 19.08 4.55 -6.21
C SER A 64 19.28 5.04 -7.63
N SER A 65 18.21 5.41 -8.33
CA SER A 65 18.33 5.88 -9.71
C SER A 65 18.89 7.30 -9.80
N GLU A 66 18.74 8.10 -8.75
CA GLU A 66 19.28 9.44 -8.68
C GLU A 66 20.71 9.48 -8.17
N GLY A 67 21.11 8.42 -7.48
CA GLY A 67 22.43 8.30 -6.90
C GLY A 67 23.45 7.81 -7.89
#